data_b35965649eab440dded1c5a8d675d978
#
_entry.id   b35965649eab440dded1c5a8d675d978
#
_cell.length_a   1.000
_cell.length_b   1.000
_cell.length_c   1.000
_cell.angle_alpha   90.00
_cell.angle_beta   90.00
_cell.angle_gamma   90.00
#
_symmetry.space_group_name_H-M   'P 1'
#
loop_
_entity.id
_entity.type
_entity.pdbx_description
1 polymer ?
#
loop_
_entity_poly.entity_id
_entity_poly.type
_entity_poly.pdbx_seq_one_letter_code
_entity_poly.pdbx_strand_id
1 'polypeptide(L)'
;EVKGLYSENDWGKPGIDPVALFKIVFIQYLFGIRSMRQTIKEIEVNMAYRWFIGYDIGEKIPHFSTFGKNYTRRFEGTDVFERIFTHILNEAVDCGFVDASAVFIDGTHIKASANKKKSQPAEVEIQAKSYQKQLDEEIANDRELHGKKPLKSNDSNDDDQPPTPPATKTISQSKTDPECGLFHKGEHEKQFAYVANTACDKHNFILDFVLGAGNIHDSMMFSGLYEKVLKKFPEMQATAVDAGYKTPAIMKQIIDSGKVPCVPYKRPMTKDGFFKKYDFVYDEYFDCVLCPNNQELSYSTTNRDGYREYKSDPRICKDCPMRSKCTESKACQKTVTRHIWESYMELAEDYRHTPEYRDIYKLRSETIERVFADAKEKHAMRYTQLRGLQRVEMQITLTYACMNLKKLATWKRRKGMLPSPFQHFVGQITYFIKLFLIGNQKGVLRVA
;
A
#
# COMPACT_ATOMS: atom_id res chain seq x y z
N GLU A 1 17.83 21.97 -1.66
CA GLU A 1 17.32 21.23 -0.49
C GLU A 1 18.39 20.33 0.17
N VAL A 2 19.27 19.66 -0.59
CA VAL A 2 20.31 18.76 -0.04
C VAL A 2 21.65 19.45 0.23
N LYS A 3 21.82 20.75 -0.06
CA LYS A 3 23.08 21.48 0.17
C LYS A 3 23.54 21.42 1.62
N GLY A 4 22.64 21.54 2.58
CA GLY A 4 22.96 21.45 4.02
C GLY A 4 23.47 20.08 4.50
N LEU A 5 23.35 19.02 3.65
CA LEU A 5 23.88 17.69 3.94
C LEU A 5 25.32 17.51 3.43
N TYR A 6 25.88 18.52 2.77
CA TYR A 6 27.23 18.55 2.25
C TYR A 6 28.10 19.54 3.07
N SER A 7 29.33 19.17 3.32
CA SER A 7 30.27 20.02 4.02
C SER A 7 30.61 21.29 3.20
N GLU A 8 30.57 22.45 3.82
CA GLU A 8 30.99 23.72 3.21
C GLU A 8 32.52 23.89 3.15
N ASN A 9 33.27 22.96 3.75
CA ASN A 9 34.73 23.05 3.79
C ASN A 9 35.36 22.59 2.47
N ASP A 10 36.14 23.44 1.85
CA ASP A 10 36.90 23.17 0.60
C ASP A 10 38.07 22.18 0.79
N TRP A 11 38.21 21.58 1.96
CA TRP A 11 39.29 20.63 2.28
C TRP A 11 38.86 19.22 1.88
N GLY A 12 39.46 18.68 0.80
CA GLY A 12 39.27 17.30 0.37
C GLY A 12 38.90 17.15 -1.11
N LYS A 13 38.66 15.91 -1.53
CA LYS A 13 38.23 15.62 -2.89
C LYS A 13 36.81 16.17 -3.12
N PRO A 14 36.58 16.98 -4.18
CA PRO A 14 35.28 17.56 -4.44
C PRO A 14 34.21 16.48 -4.50
N GLY A 15 33.09 16.73 -3.82
CA GLY A 15 31.94 15.86 -3.81
C GLY A 15 31.29 15.81 -5.20
N ILE A 16 30.62 14.69 -5.52
CA ILE A 16 29.82 14.62 -6.74
C ILE A 16 28.60 15.52 -6.55
N ASP A 17 28.28 16.27 -7.61
CA ASP A 17 27.05 17.08 -7.64
C ASP A 17 25.83 16.22 -7.26
N PRO A 18 25.07 16.59 -6.23
CA PRO A 18 23.86 15.88 -5.83
C PRO A 18 22.87 15.70 -6.97
N VAL A 19 22.74 16.70 -7.84
CA VAL A 19 21.81 16.65 -8.98
C VAL A 19 22.20 15.53 -9.95
N ALA A 20 23.49 15.44 -10.29
CA ALA A 20 23.98 14.35 -11.14
C ALA A 20 23.80 12.99 -10.46
N LEU A 21 24.05 12.91 -9.14
CA LEU A 21 23.88 11.68 -8.38
C LEU A 21 22.40 11.17 -8.39
N PHE A 22 21.43 12.05 -8.17
CA PHE A 22 20.01 11.69 -8.24
C PHE A 22 19.56 11.36 -9.67
N LYS A 23 20.07 12.08 -10.70
CA LYS A 23 19.80 11.75 -12.09
C LYS A 23 20.27 10.34 -12.46
N ILE A 24 21.44 9.89 -11.97
CA ILE A 24 21.91 8.51 -12.16
C ILE A 24 20.93 7.52 -11.56
N VAL A 25 20.44 7.76 -10.35
CA VAL A 25 19.45 6.89 -9.68
C VAL A 25 18.11 6.90 -10.41
N PHE A 26 17.68 8.05 -10.93
CA PHE A 26 16.48 8.12 -11.75
C PHE A 26 16.59 7.29 -13.03
N ILE A 27 17.73 7.29 -13.72
CA ILE A 27 17.96 6.41 -14.88
C ILE A 27 17.70 4.94 -14.47
N GLN A 28 18.24 4.50 -13.32
CA GLN A 28 18.04 3.14 -12.85
C GLN A 28 16.55 2.78 -12.75
N TYR A 29 15.75 3.60 -12.07
CA TYR A 29 14.35 3.28 -11.79
C TYR A 29 13.40 3.62 -12.95
N LEU A 30 13.70 4.64 -13.76
CA LEU A 30 12.92 4.98 -14.97
C LEU A 30 12.96 3.86 -16.01
N PHE A 31 14.11 3.21 -16.16
CA PHE A 31 14.33 2.20 -17.20
C PHE A 31 14.37 0.76 -16.64
N GLY A 32 14.08 0.58 -15.33
CA GLY A 32 14.04 -0.73 -14.70
C GLY A 32 15.38 -1.47 -14.72
N ILE A 33 16.50 -0.76 -14.62
CA ILE A 33 17.82 -1.36 -14.59
C ILE A 33 18.03 -2.00 -13.22
N ARG A 34 18.36 -3.29 -13.20
CA ARG A 34 18.33 -4.09 -11.96
C ARG A 34 19.36 -3.73 -10.91
N SER A 35 20.45 -3.05 -11.27
CA SER A 35 21.52 -2.73 -10.31
C SER A 35 22.25 -1.45 -10.68
N MET A 36 22.76 -0.74 -9.67
CA MET A 36 23.58 0.47 -9.88
C MET A 36 24.83 0.18 -10.71
N ARG A 37 25.44 -1.01 -10.57
CA ARG A 37 26.59 -1.41 -11.38
C ARG A 37 26.24 -1.48 -12.87
N GLN A 38 25.07 -2.04 -13.21
CA GLN A 38 24.60 -2.09 -14.59
C GLN A 38 24.23 -0.67 -15.08
N THR A 39 23.59 0.13 -14.22
CA THR A 39 23.24 1.51 -14.55
C THR A 39 24.48 2.32 -14.97
N ILE A 40 25.57 2.23 -14.21
CA ILE A 40 26.82 2.95 -14.55
C ILE A 40 27.36 2.47 -15.89
N LYS A 41 27.40 1.14 -16.15
CA LYS A 41 27.87 0.60 -17.44
C LYS A 41 27.02 1.09 -18.62
N GLU A 42 25.72 1.19 -18.44
CA GLU A 42 24.83 1.71 -19.48
C GLU A 42 25.04 3.21 -19.71
N ILE A 43 25.25 3.99 -18.64
CA ILE A 43 25.56 5.42 -18.74
C ILE A 43 26.89 5.64 -19.47
N GLU A 44 27.90 4.78 -19.26
CA GLU A 44 29.20 4.90 -19.93
C GLU A 44 29.12 4.87 -21.45
N VAL A 45 28.17 4.11 -22.00
CA VAL A 45 28.01 3.90 -23.45
C VAL A 45 26.81 4.60 -24.08
N ASN A 46 25.85 5.09 -23.27
CA ASN A 46 24.63 5.72 -23.75
C ASN A 46 24.74 7.24 -23.69
N MET A 47 24.82 7.85 -24.88
CA MET A 47 24.95 9.32 -25.04
C MET A 47 23.76 10.08 -24.44
N ALA A 48 22.54 9.56 -24.57
CA ALA A 48 21.35 10.22 -24.01
C ALA A 48 21.38 10.23 -22.48
N TYR A 49 21.88 9.16 -21.86
CA TYR A 49 22.04 9.12 -20.41
C TYR A 49 23.14 10.08 -19.94
N ARG A 50 24.29 10.14 -20.65
CA ARG A 50 25.36 11.10 -20.36
C ARG A 50 24.85 12.54 -20.44
N TRP A 51 24.17 12.86 -21.54
CA TRP A 51 23.57 14.18 -21.71
C TRP A 51 22.59 14.53 -20.57
N PHE A 52 21.73 13.57 -20.18
CA PHE A 52 20.76 13.78 -19.11
C PHE A 52 21.44 14.08 -17.77
N ILE A 53 22.52 13.39 -17.41
CA ILE A 53 23.25 13.65 -16.17
C ILE A 53 24.13 14.89 -16.24
N GLY A 54 24.45 15.39 -17.43
CA GLY A 54 25.29 16.55 -17.67
C GLY A 54 26.79 16.23 -17.75
N TYR A 55 27.15 15.04 -18.27
CA TYR A 55 28.54 14.58 -18.42
C TYR A 55 28.91 14.46 -19.89
N ASP A 56 30.12 14.98 -20.24
CA ASP A 56 30.69 14.85 -21.57
C ASP A 56 31.18 13.43 -21.90
N ILE A 57 31.45 13.15 -23.18
CA ILE A 57 31.84 11.82 -23.68
C ILE A 57 33.11 11.31 -22.97
N GLY A 58 34.10 12.16 -22.78
CA GLY A 58 35.37 11.83 -22.14
C GLY A 58 35.35 11.87 -20.61
N GLU A 59 34.27 12.35 -20.03
CA GLU A 59 34.17 12.52 -18.58
C GLU A 59 33.91 11.20 -17.88
N LYS A 60 34.61 10.96 -16.75
CA LYS A 60 34.50 9.72 -16.01
C LYS A 60 33.20 9.66 -15.20
N ILE A 61 32.40 8.64 -15.43
CA ILE A 61 31.18 8.40 -14.66
C ILE A 61 31.52 7.96 -13.22
N PRO A 62 30.75 8.41 -12.21
CA PRO A 62 30.96 8.02 -10.82
C PRO A 62 30.88 6.50 -10.62
N HIS A 63 31.68 5.98 -9.68
CA HIS A 63 31.67 4.56 -9.37
C HIS A 63 30.29 4.12 -8.80
N PHE A 64 29.84 2.92 -9.12
CA PHE A 64 28.52 2.40 -8.71
C PHE A 64 28.28 2.40 -7.20
N SER A 65 29.32 2.33 -6.36
CA SER A 65 29.17 2.38 -4.89
C SER A 65 28.95 3.81 -4.36
N THR A 66 29.09 4.83 -5.20
CA THR A 66 29.04 6.23 -4.75
C THR A 66 27.67 6.60 -4.19
N PHE A 67 26.60 6.20 -4.86
CA PHE A 67 25.25 6.45 -4.34
C PHE A 67 25.04 5.77 -2.98
N GLY A 68 25.37 4.47 -2.84
CA GLY A 68 25.22 3.75 -1.58
C GLY A 68 26.03 4.39 -0.43
N LYS A 69 27.24 4.88 -0.70
CA LYS A 69 28.04 5.59 0.31
C LYS A 69 27.42 6.95 0.70
N ASN A 70 26.88 7.69 -0.27
CA ASN A 70 26.18 8.95 0.02
C ASN A 70 24.85 8.69 0.73
N TYR A 71 24.13 7.62 0.36
CA TYR A 71 22.91 7.22 1.07
C TYR A 71 23.22 7.04 2.56
N THR A 72 24.11 6.12 2.92
CA THR A 72 24.42 5.83 4.32
C THR A 72 24.98 7.03 5.10
N ARG A 73 25.70 7.94 4.44
CA ARG A 73 26.34 9.07 5.13
C ARG A 73 25.46 10.32 5.24
N ARG A 74 24.51 10.51 4.33
CA ARG A 74 23.78 11.78 4.17
C ARG A 74 22.27 11.64 4.06
N PHE A 75 21.78 10.60 3.42
CA PHE A 75 20.36 10.50 3.06
C PHE A 75 19.59 9.53 3.95
N GLU A 76 20.26 8.59 4.62
CA GLU A 76 19.64 7.66 5.55
C GLU A 76 19.02 8.41 6.72
N GLY A 77 17.74 8.14 7.02
CA GLY A 77 17.00 8.86 8.05
C GLY A 77 16.47 10.24 7.65
N THR A 78 16.65 10.67 6.39
CA THR A 78 16.08 11.92 5.89
C THR A 78 14.82 11.67 5.05
N ASP A 79 13.99 12.69 4.91
CA ASP A 79 12.77 12.70 4.12
C ASP A 79 12.97 13.06 2.62
N VAL A 80 14.24 13.12 2.16
CA VAL A 80 14.57 13.61 0.82
C VAL A 80 13.84 12.86 -0.31
N PHE A 81 13.71 11.55 -0.18
CA PHE A 81 13.05 10.72 -1.20
C PHE A 81 11.55 10.93 -1.20
N GLU A 82 10.94 11.06 -0.03
CA GLU A 82 9.53 11.37 0.12
C GLU A 82 9.20 12.76 -0.44
N ARG A 83 10.06 13.76 -0.19
CA ARG A 83 9.91 15.10 -0.77
C ARG A 83 10.01 15.10 -2.29
N ILE A 84 10.90 14.30 -2.88
CA ILE A 84 10.99 14.14 -4.33
C ILE A 84 9.70 13.53 -4.89
N PHE A 85 9.19 12.47 -4.26
CA PHE A 85 7.93 11.84 -4.67
C PHE A 85 6.77 12.84 -4.58
N THR A 86 6.66 13.53 -3.45
CA THR A 86 5.60 14.52 -3.19
C THR A 86 5.66 15.69 -4.18
N HIS A 87 6.87 16.19 -4.49
CA HIS A 87 7.04 17.27 -5.47
C HIS A 87 6.55 16.86 -6.87
N ILE A 88 6.90 15.65 -7.32
CA ILE A 88 6.45 15.14 -8.62
C ILE A 88 4.92 14.94 -8.64
N LEU A 89 4.34 14.45 -7.54
CA LEU A 89 2.90 14.27 -7.43
C LEU A 89 2.16 15.61 -7.43
N ASN A 90 2.63 16.59 -6.65
CA ASN A 90 2.04 17.93 -6.59
C ASN A 90 2.07 18.60 -7.97
N GLU A 91 3.18 18.49 -8.71
CA GLU A 91 3.26 18.98 -10.09
C GLU A 91 2.20 18.34 -11.02
N ALA A 92 1.87 17.06 -10.80
CA ALA A 92 0.80 16.40 -11.55
C ALA A 92 -0.60 16.88 -11.11
N VAL A 93 -0.79 17.17 -9.83
CA VAL A 93 -2.01 17.78 -9.28
C VAL A 93 -2.21 19.19 -9.84
N ASP A 94 -1.17 20.02 -9.80
CA ASP A 94 -1.21 21.41 -10.31
C ASP A 94 -1.50 21.47 -11.81
N CYS A 95 -1.06 20.45 -12.58
CA CYS A 95 -1.41 20.31 -13.99
C CYS A 95 -2.84 19.79 -14.21
N GLY A 96 -3.61 19.45 -13.20
CA GLY A 96 -4.95 18.87 -13.32
C GLY A 96 -4.96 17.46 -13.90
N PHE A 97 -3.88 16.68 -13.69
CA PHE A 97 -3.75 15.32 -14.24
C PHE A 97 -4.19 14.23 -13.27
N VAL A 98 -4.27 14.55 -11.98
CA VAL A 98 -4.71 13.63 -10.93
C VAL A 98 -6.22 13.75 -10.75
N ASP A 99 -6.93 12.61 -10.82
CA ASP A 99 -8.35 12.50 -10.47
C ASP A 99 -8.51 11.54 -9.29
N ALA A 100 -8.40 12.09 -8.09
CA ALA A 100 -8.56 11.35 -6.84
C ALA A 100 -10.02 11.23 -6.38
N SER A 101 -11.03 11.53 -7.23
CA SER A 101 -12.44 11.34 -6.88
C SER A 101 -12.78 9.89 -6.52
N ALA A 102 -12.08 8.91 -7.12
CA ALA A 102 -12.03 7.53 -6.65
C ALA A 102 -10.58 7.08 -6.50
N VAL A 103 -10.27 6.48 -5.35
CA VAL A 103 -8.95 5.97 -5.00
C VAL A 103 -8.97 4.45 -4.98
N PHE A 104 -7.94 3.83 -5.55
CA PHE A 104 -7.79 2.38 -5.65
C PHE A 104 -6.65 1.95 -4.75
N ILE A 105 -6.93 1.08 -3.78
CA ILE A 105 -5.94 0.58 -2.80
C ILE A 105 -5.79 -0.92 -2.94
N ASP A 106 -4.54 -1.38 -3.00
CA ASP A 106 -4.20 -2.80 -3.02
C ASP A 106 -2.75 -3.03 -2.57
N GLY A 107 -2.42 -4.28 -2.24
CA GLY A 107 -1.11 -4.71 -1.81
C GLY A 107 -0.34 -5.46 -2.90
N THR A 108 0.97 -5.25 -2.97
CA THR A 108 1.83 -6.04 -3.85
C THR A 108 3.09 -6.50 -3.14
N HIS A 109 3.49 -7.75 -3.39
CA HIS A 109 4.69 -8.33 -2.80
C HIS A 109 5.92 -8.10 -3.68
N ILE A 110 7.02 -7.71 -3.02
CA ILE A 110 8.35 -7.52 -3.61
C ILE A 110 9.27 -8.57 -3.00
N LYS A 111 9.86 -9.41 -3.82
CA LYS A 111 10.73 -10.49 -3.37
C LYS A 111 12.00 -9.93 -2.72
N ALA A 112 12.24 -10.32 -1.46
CA ALA A 112 13.37 -9.85 -0.67
C ALA A 112 14.69 -10.51 -1.09
N SER A 113 15.81 -9.81 -0.84
CA SER A 113 17.18 -10.33 -1.00
C SER A 113 17.54 -11.25 0.18
N ALA A 114 16.74 -12.29 0.40
CA ALA A 114 16.85 -13.19 1.53
C ALA A 114 16.99 -14.65 1.10
N ASN A 115 17.85 -15.42 1.80
CA ASN A 115 18.03 -16.83 1.51
C ASN A 115 16.97 -17.66 2.24
N LYS A 116 16.12 -18.38 1.49
CA LYS A 116 15.06 -19.23 2.05
C LYS A 116 15.57 -20.31 3.01
N LYS A 117 16.78 -20.82 2.79
CA LYS A 117 17.37 -21.89 3.62
C LYS A 117 18.00 -21.33 4.92
N LYS A 118 18.17 -20.02 5.05
CA LYS A 118 18.75 -19.36 6.21
C LYS A 118 17.66 -18.65 7.00
N SER A 119 16.77 -19.40 7.63
CA SER A 119 15.72 -18.90 8.52
C SER A 119 15.94 -19.42 9.95
N GLN A 120 15.32 -18.74 10.90
CA GLN A 120 15.25 -19.12 12.32
C GLN A 120 13.87 -18.79 12.87
N PRO A 121 13.39 -19.53 13.86
CA PRO A 121 12.21 -19.10 14.61
C PRO A 121 12.53 -17.83 15.38
N ALA A 122 11.62 -16.87 15.37
CA ALA A 122 11.68 -15.64 16.16
C ALA A 122 10.32 -15.39 16.79
N GLU A 123 10.33 -15.00 18.04
CA GLU A 123 9.12 -14.51 18.72
C GLU A 123 8.94 -13.04 18.40
N VAL A 124 7.77 -12.67 17.94
CA VAL A 124 7.39 -11.28 17.68
C VAL A 124 6.10 -10.96 18.43
N GLU A 125 6.03 -9.76 18.94
CA GLU A 125 4.81 -9.26 19.55
C GLU A 125 3.69 -9.16 18.50
N ILE A 126 2.47 -9.53 18.89
CA ILE A 126 1.29 -9.35 18.05
C ILE A 126 0.94 -7.87 18.10
N GLN A 127 1.10 -7.18 16.97
CA GLN A 127 0.68 -5.78 16.88
C GLN A 127 -0.83 -5.67 17.10
N ALA A 128 -1.23 -4.80 18.01
CA ALA A 128 -2.63 -4.45 18.19
C ALA A 128 -3.16 -3.79 16.92
N LYS A 129 -4.40 -4.14 16.54
CA LYS A 129 -5.08 -3.50 15.43
C LYS A 129 -5.33 -2.03 15.78
N SER A 130 -5.16 -1.12 14.81
CA SER A 130 -5.36 0.32 15.03
C SER A 130 -6.73 0.68 15.64
N TYR A 131 -7.74 -0.12 15.35
CA TYR A 131 -9.11 0.05 15.84
C TYR A 131 -9.43 -0.77 17.11
N GLN A 132 -8.45 -1.47 17.72
CA GLN A 132 -8.73 -2.41 18.80
C GLN A 132 -9.34 -1.72 20.01
N LYS A 133 -8.81 -0.57 20.40
CA LYS A 133 -9.34 0.20 21.54
C LYS A 133 -10.80 0.59 21.36
N GLN A 134 -11.16 1.11 20.17
CA GLN A 134 -12.54 1.47 19.84
C GLN A 134 -13.45 0.22 19.85
N LEU A 135 -12.95 -0.89 19.30
CA LEU A 135 -13.69 -2.15 19.30
C LEU A 135 -13.96 -2.64 20.71
N ASP A 136 -12.96 -2.58 21.59
CA ASP A 136 -13.09 -3.04 22.98
C ASP A 136 -14.09 -2.17 23.78
N GLU A 137 -14.06 -0.85 23.56
CA GLU A 137 -15.03 0.09 24.14
C GLU A 137 -16.46 -0.21 23.66
N GLU A 138 -16.66 -0.42 22.37
CA GLU A 138 -17.98 -0.73 21.80
C GLU A 138 -18.48 -2.12 22.22
N ILE A 139 -17.59 -3.11 22.36
CA ILE A 139 -17.94 -4.43 22.92
C ILE A 139 -18.39 -4.28 24.38
N ALA A 140 -17.70 -3.49 25.19
CA ALA A 140 -18.07 -3.28 26.58
C ALA A 140 -19.47 -2.65 26.69
N ASN A 141 -19.74 -1.61 25.92
CA ASN A 141 -21.05 -0.97 25.87
C ASN A 141 -22.15 -1.92 25.38
N ASP A 142 -21.89 -2.69 24.32
CA ASP A 142 -22.85 -3.67 23.79
C ASP A 142 -23.21 -4.75 24.82
N ARG A 143 -22.22 -5.24 25.56
CA ARG A 143 -22.44 -6.22 26.63
C ARG A 143 -23.21 -5.64 27.80
N GLU A 144 -22.95 -4.40 28.18
CA GLU A 144 -23.70 -3.70 29.23
C GLU A 144 -25.17 -3.52 28.85
N LEU A 145 -25.45 -3.08 27.62
CA LEU A 145 -26.82 -2.95 27.09
C LEU A 145 -27.60 -4.28 27.15
N HIS A 146 -26.93 -5.41 26.99
CA HIS A 146 -27.52 -6.75 27.08
C HIS A 146 -27.43 -7.38 28.49
N GLY A 147 -27.06 -6.61 29.51
CA GLY A 147 -26.96 -7.10 30.92
C GLY A 147 -25.88 -8.19 31.10
N LYS A 148 -24.85 -8.23 30.26
CA LYS A 148 -23.73 -9.17 30.38
C LYS A 148 -22.57 -8.55 31.12
N LYS A 149 -21.88 -9.37 31.91
CA LYS A 149 -20.65 -8.94 32.62
C LYS A 149 -19.59 -8.50 31.59
N PRO A 150 -18.77 -7.50 31.94
CA PRO A 150 -17.61 -7.14 31.13
C PRO A 150 -16.74 -8.35 30.82
N LEU A 151 -16.09 -8.38 29.67
CA LEU A 151 -15.06 -9.38 29.41
C LEU A 151 -13.91 -9.13 30.40
N LYS A 152 -13.40 -10.19 31.01
CA LYS A 152 -12.18 -10.08 31.82
C LYS A 152 -11.11 -9.49 30.89
N SER A 153 -10.60 -8.30 31.26
CA SER A 153 -9.44 -7.72 30.61
C SER A 153 -8.27 -8.69 30.78
N ASN A 154 -7.45 -8.85 29.77
CA ASN A 154 -6.16 -9.52 29.95
C ASN A 154 -5.22 -8.67 30.84
N ASP A 155 -5.60 -7.41 31.07
CA ASP A 155 -5.03 -6.47 32.02
C ASP A 155 -5.91 -6.42 33.26
N SER A 156 -6.08 -7.56 33.96
CA SER A 156 -6.48 -7.49 35.35
C SER A 156 -5.28 -6.90 36.10
N ASN A 157 -5.29 -5.59 36.28
CA ASN A 157 -4.56 -4.90 37.32
C ASN A 157 -5.16 -5.31 38.66
N ASP A 158 -4.88 -6.52 39.10
CA ASP A 158 -4.61 -6.78 40.50
C ASP A 158 -3.25 -6.11 40.76
N ASP A 159 -3.23 -5.09 41.58
CA ASP A 159 -2.07 -4.25 41.89
C ASP A 159 -0.82 -5.02 42.40
N ASP A 160 -0.85 -6.34 42.41
CA ASP A 160 0.21 -7.23 42.89
C ASP A 160 0.75 -8.23 41.86
N GLN A 161 0.34 -8.16 40.56
CA GLN A 161 0.94 -9.02 39.54
C GLN A 161 1.71 -8.20 38.51
N PRO A 162 2.93 -8.65 38.11
CA PRO A 162 3.67 -8.00 37.03
C PRO A 162 2.85 -7.97 35.77
N PRO A 163 2.96 -6.90 34.96
CA PRO A 163 2.19 -6.73 33.71
C PRO A 163 2.33 -7.99 32.85
N THR A 164 1.20 -8.53 32.42
CA THR A 164 1.17 -9.70 31.52
C THR A 164 1.97 -9.37 30.26
N PRO A 165 2.98 -10.15 29.89
CA PRO A 165 3.77 -9.87 28.69
C PRO A 165 2.85 -9.87 27.46
N PRO A 166 3.11 -8.98 26.47
CA PRO A 166 2.32 -8.91 25.26
C PRO A 166 2.27 -10.28 24.58
N ALA A 167 1.12 -10.61 24.00
CA ALA A 167 0.96 -11.89 23.31
C ALA A 167 1.99 -12.01 22.19
N THR A 168 2.80 -13.07 22.21
CA THR A 168 3.84 -13.31 21.21
C THR A 168 3.41 -14.41 20.24
N LYS A 169 3.96 -14.35 19.04
CA LYS A 169 3.74 -15.34 18.00
C LYS A 169 5.09 -15.74 17.41
N THR A 170 5.33 -17.02 17.26
CA THR A 170 6.54 -17.54 16.61
C THR A 170 6.39 -17.43 15.09
N ILE A 171 7.31 -16.73 14.45
CA ILE A 171 7.40 -16.61 13.01
C ILE A 171 8.72 -17.17 12.50
N SER A 172 8.76 -17.51 11.20
CA SER A 172 10.03 -17.84 10.52
C SER A 172 10.67 -16.54 10.03
N GLN A 173 11.78 -16.14 10.64
CA GLN A 173 12.52 -14.93 10.30
C GLN A 173 13.75 -15.26 9.46
N SER A 174 14.07 -14.42 8.47
CA SER A 174 15.30 -14.57 7.69
C SER A 174 16.53 -14.11 8.48
N LYS A 175 17.61 -14.91 8.48
CA LYS A 175 18.91 -14.50 9.06
C LYS A 175 19.63 -13.45 8.23
N THR A 176 19.32 -13.33 6.94
CA THR A 176 20.01 -12.41 6.02
C THR A 176 19.32 -11.07 5.88
N ASP A 177 18.03 -11.03 6.15
CA ASP A 177 17.20 -9.83 6.12
C ASP A 177 16.05 -10.00 7.13
N PRO A 178 16.28 -9.66 8.42
CA PRO A 178 15.32 -9.91 9.50
C PRO A 178 13.99 -9.15 9.38
N GLU A 179 13.98 -8.03 8.66
CA GLU A 179 12.80 -7.15 8.53
C GLU A 179 11.85 -7.59 7.40
N CYS A 180 12.27 -8.53 6.53
CA CYS A 180 11.34 -9.11 5.56
C CYS A 180 10.48 -10.21 6.21
N GLY A 181 9.28 -10.46 5.64
CA GLY A 181 8.36 -11.49 6.11
C GLY A 181 8.28 -12.69 5.17
N LEU A 182 8.01 -13.88 5.74
CA LEU A 182 7.77 -15.07 4.95
C LEU A 182 6.34 -15.04 4.38
N PHE A 183 6.23 -14.83 3.09
CA PHE A 183 4.97 -14.81 2.35
C PHE A 183 4.67 -16.18 1.75
N HIS A 184 3.40 -16.57 1.79
CA HIS A 184 2.90 -17.81 1.19
C HIS A 184 1.94 -17.46 0.06
N LYS A 185 2.25 -17.90 -1.16
CA LYS A 185 1.35 -17.80 -2.31
C LYS A 185 0.86 -19.20 -2.68
N GLY A 186 -0.37 -19.50 -2.27
CA GLY A 186 -0.90 -20.87 -2.41
C GLY A 186 -0.12 -21.89 -1.58
N GLU A 187 -0.28 -23.17 -1.89
CA GLU A 187 0.33 -24.27 -1.11
C GLU A 187 1.83 -24.45 -1.39
N HIS A 188 2.33 -23.99 -2.53
CA HIS A 188 3.65 -24.39 -3.04
C HIS A 188 4.71 -23.28 -3.04
N GLU A 189 4.33 -22.00 -3.00
CA GLU A 189 5.30 -20.91 -3.06
C GLU A 189 5.45 -20.19 -1.72
N LYS A 190 6.54 -20.52 -0.99
CA LYS A 190 6.98 -19.82 0.22
C LYS A 190 8.17 -18.93 -0.11
N GLN A 191 8.12 -17.65 0.21
CA GLN A 191 9.17 -16.73 -0.13
C GLN A 191 9.25 -15.57 0.84
N PHE A 192 10.48 -15.14 1.18
CA PHE A 192 10.68 -13.88 1.88
C PHE A 192 10.38 -12.70 0.97
N ALA A 193 9.57 -11.77 1.45
CA ALA A 193 9.11 -10.62 0.72
C ALA A 193 8.84 -9.42 1.64
N TYR A 194 8.72 -8.27 1.03
CA TYR A 194 8.06 -7.09 1.57
C TYR A 194 6.71 -6.92 0.88
N VAL A 195 5.76 -6.27 1.54
CA VAL A 195 4.47 -5.89 0.95
C VAL A 195 4.35 -4.38 0.91
N ALA A 196 4.04 -3.85 -0.27
CA ALA A 196 3.72 -2.44 -0.47
C ALA A 196 2.22 -2.30 -0.71
N ASN A 197 1.51 -1.74 0.28
CA ASN A 197 0.15 -1.27 0.09
C ASN A 197 0.20 0.09 -0.57
N THR A 198 -0.46 0.24 -1.70
CA THR A 198 -0.34 1.38 -2.60
C THR A 198 -1.72 1.93 -2.93
N ALA A 199 -1.84 3.24 -2.96
CA ALA A 199 -3.01 3.95 -3.42
C ALA A 199 -2.73 4.66 -4.75
N CYS A 200 -3.63 4.55 -5.71
CA CYS A 200 -3.58 5.31 -6.96
C CYS A 200 -4.93 5.93 -7.31
N ASP A 201 -4.92 6.93 -8.20
CA ASP A 201 -6.10 7.58 -8.74
C ASP A 201 -6.65 6.85 -9.98
N LYS A 202 -7.73 7.38 -10.55
CA LYS A 202 -8.34 6.88 -11.81
C LYS A 202 -7.39 6.92 -13.00
N HIS A 203 -6.41 7.79 -12.97
CA HIS A 203 -5.43 7.96 -14.03
C HIS A 203 -4.12 7.21 -13.77
N ASN A 204 -4.07 6.35 -12.74
CA ASN A 204 -2.90 5.57 -12.34
C ASN A 204 -1.71 6.43 -11.86
N PHE A 205 -1.94 7.65 -11.36
CA PHE A 205 -0.96 8.34 -10.55
C PHE A 205 -0.92 7.71 -9.17
N ILE A 206 0.27 7.38 -8.71
CA ILE A 206 0.46 6.84 -7.36
C ILE A 206 0.38 7.99 -6.38
N LEU A 207 -0.58 7.90 -5.44
CA LEU A 207 -0.88 8.96 -4.48
C LEU A 207 -0.05 8.82 -3.21
N ASP A 208 0.05 7.58 -2.70
CA ASP A 208 0.86 7.22 -1.53
C ASP A 208 1.03 5.71 -1.43
N PHE A 209 1.88 5.27 -0.48
CA PHE A 209 2.05 3.87 -0.14
C PHE A 209 2.52 3.69 1.30
N VAL A 210 2.40 2.46 1.81
CA VAL A 210 2.98 2.00 3.07
C VAL A 210 3.67 0.68 2.83
N LEU A 211 4.87 0.51 3.40
CA LEU A 211 5.68 -0.70 3.27
C LEU A 211 5.70 -1.48 4.58
N GLY A 212 5.62 -2.81 4.49
CA GLY A 212 5.75 -3.70 5.63
C GLY A 212 6.39 -5.04 5.27
N ALA A 213 6.59 -5.88 6.28
CA ALA A 213 7.05 -7.26 6.09
C ALA A 213 5.97 -8.07 5.34
N GLY A 214 6.40 -8.96 4.43
CA GLY A 214 5.49 -9.68 3.53
C GLY A 214 4.53 -10.68 4.18
N ASN A 215 4.65 -10.91 5.47
CA ASN A 215 3.73 -11.73 6.28
C ASN A 215 2.68 -10.90 7.04
N ILE A 216 2.70 -9.57 6.91
CA ILE A 216 1.65 -8.70 7.43
C ILE A 216 0.46 -8.75 6.48
N HIS A 217 -0.73 -8.94 7.02
CA HIS A 217 -1.95 -8.94 6.21
C HIS A 217 -2.25 -7.51 5.73
N ASP A 218 -2.63 -7.37 4.47
CA ASP A 218 -2.85 -6.08 3.82
C ASP A 218 -3.84 -5.19 4.58
N SER A 219 -4.89 -5.79 5.18
CA SER A 219 -5.87 -5.08 5.99
C SER A 219 -5.29 -4.39 7.24
N MET A 220 -4.16 -4.87 7.77
CA MET A 220 -3.50 -4.25 8.92
C MET A 220 -2.77 -2.94 8.56
N MET A 221 -2.38 -2.81 7.30
CA MET A 221 -1.66 -1.64 6.79
C MET A 221 -2.60 -0.59 6.18
N PHE A 222 -3.86 -0.97 5.98
CA PHE A 222 -4.86 -0.14 5.30
C PHE A 222 -5.07 1.20 6.00
N SER A 223 -5.31 1.19 7.32
CA SER A 223 -5.64 2.40 8.08
C SER A 223 -4.60 3.50 7.90
N GLY A 224 -3.31 3.16 8.08
CA GLY A 224 -2.23 4.13 7.94
C GLY A 224 -2.09 4.69 6.53
N LEU A 225 -2.31 3.88 5.50
CA LEU A 225 -2.31 4.36 4.11
C LEU A 225 -3.54 5.22 3.82
N TYR A 226 -4.72 4.77 4.25
CA TYR A 226 -5.98 5.47 4.01
C TYR A 226 -5.98 6.86 4.63
N GLU A 227 -5.51 7.00 5.86
CA GLU A 227 -5.39 8.29 6.56
C GLU A 227 -4.43 9.26 5.85
N LYS A 228 -3.27 8.77 5.36
CA LYS A 228 -2.35 9.57 4.55
C LYS A 228 -3.01 10.09 3.28
N VAL A 229 -3.75 9.23 2.58
CA VAL A 229 -4.44 9.60 1.33
C VAL A 229 -5.59 10.56 1.61
N LEU A 230 -6.41 10.29 2.63
CA LEU A 230 -7.52 11.16 3.03
C LEU A 230 -7.05 12.57 3.41
N LYS A 231 -5.90 12.66 4.09
CA LYS A 231 -5.29 13.95 4.44
C LYS A 231 -4.81 14.73 3.21
N LYS A 232 -4.29 14.04 2.19
CA LYS A 232 -3.80 14.66 0.95
C LYS A 232 -4.91 15.01 -0.02
N PHE A 233 -5.96 14.19 -0.08
CA PHE A 233 -7.08 14.29 -1.00
C PHE A 233 -8.43 14.18 -0.26
N PRO A 234 -8.78 15.17 0.57
CA PRO A 234 -10.01 15.11 1.36
C PRO A 234 -11.30 15.13 0.51
N GLU A 235 -11.19 15.60 -0.74
CA GLU A 235 -12.28 15.65 -1.74
C GLU A 235 -12.60 14.27 -2.36
N MET A 236 -11.82 13.22 -2.10
CA MET A 236 -12.14 11.90 -2.63
C MET A 236 -13.55 11.45 -2.21
N GLN A 237 -14.25 10.74 -3.06
CA GLN A 237 -15.63 10.28 -2.83
C GLN A 237 -15.73 8.79 -2.57
N ALA A 238 -14.89 8.00 -3.26
CA ALA A 238 -14.95 6.54 -3.21
C ALA A 238 -13.57 5.91 -3.06
N THR A 239 -13.54 4.74 -2.41
CA THR A 239 -12.33 3.93 -2.25
C THR A 239 -12.60 2.51 -2.71
N ALA A 240 -11.89 2.06 -3.74
CA ALA A 240 -12.00 0.73 -4.30
C ALA A 240 -10.92 -0.20 -3.72
N VAL A 241 -11.34 -1.29 -3.09
CA VAL A 241 -10.46 -2.28 -2.46
C VAL A 241 -10.86 -3.71 -2.85
N ASP A 242 -9.94 -4.66 -2.68
CA ASP A 242 -10.24 -6.06 -2.97
C ASP A 242 -11.02 -6.77 -1.84
N ALA A 243 -11.34 -8.06 -2.04
CA ALA A 243 -12.09 -8.87 -1.07
C ALA A 243 -11.33 -9.08 0.25
N GLY A 244 -10.01 -8.95 0.27
CA GLY A 244 -9.17 -9.07 1.47
C GLY A 244 -9.38 -7.93 2.45
N TYR A 245 -9.68 -6.75 1.92
CA TYR A 245 -9.96 -5.55 2.72
C TYR A 245 -11.43 -5.44 3.18
N LYS A 246 -12.35 -6.30 2.68
CA LYS A 246 -13.76 -6.28 3.09
C LYS A 246 -13.92 -6.84 4.50
N THR A 247 -13.63 -6.01 5.50
CA THR A 247 -13.75 -6.29 6.93
C THR A 247 -14.61 -5.22 7.61
N PRO A 248 -15.30 -5.52 8.73
CA PRO A 248 -16.15 -4.55 9.41
C PRO A 248 -15.42 -3.26 9.78
N ALA A 249 -14.18 -3.35 10.27
CA ALA A 249 -13.38 -2.20 10.68
C ALA A 249 -13.01 -1.29 9.50
N ILE A 250 -12.62 -1.85 8.35
CA ILE A 250 -12.26 -1.07 7.16
C ILE A 250 -13.51 -0.41 6.57
N MET A 251 -14.63 -1.14 6.49
CA MET A 251 -15.88 -0.55 6.01
C MET A 251 -16.33 0.59 6.90
N LYS A 252 -16.26 0.41 8.23
CA LYS A 252 -16.54 1.47 9.20
C LYS A 252 -15.63 2.69 8.96
N GLN A 253 -14.33 2.51 8.85
CA GLN A 253 -13.38 3.61 8.67
C GLN A 253 -13.66 4.42 7.40
N ILE A 254 -13.98 3.76 6.28
CA ILE A 254 -14.29 4.43 5.02
C ILE A 254 -15.62 5.20 5.13
N ILE A 255 -16.67 4.57 5.67
CA ILE A 255 -18.01 5.16 5.77
C ILE A 255 -18.04 6.31 6.79
N ASP A 256 -17.42 6.15 7.95
CA ASP A 256 -17.34 7.20 8.97
C ASP A 256 -16.57 8.43 8.47
N SER A 257 -15.65 8.28 7.52
CA SER A 257 -14.99 9.40 6.85
C SER A 257 -15.87 10.09 5.79
N GLY A 258 -17.13 9.65 5.61
CA GLY A 258 -18.06 10.16 4.60
C GLY A 258 -17.76 9.71 3.18
N LYS A 259 -17.02 8.59 3.01
CA LYS A 259 -16.63 8.05 1.71
C LYS A 259 -17.33 6.72 1.43
N VAL A 260 -17.38 6.34 0.15
CA VAL A 260 -18.06 5.13 -0.29
C VAL A 260 -17.06 4.00 -0.55
N PRO A 261 -17.22 2.83 0.12
CA PRO A 261 -16.41 1.66 -0.17
C PRO A 261 -16.90 0.94 -1.43
N CYS A 262 -16.05 0.83 -2.44
CA CYS A 262 -16.31 0.03 -3.64
C CYS A 262 -15.64 -1.34 -3.48
N VAL A 263 -16.43 -2.37 -3.16
CA VAL A 263 -15.94 -3.71 -2.81
C VAL A 263 -16.56 -4.80 -3.68
N PRO A 264 -15.88 -5.95 -3.86
CA PRO A 264 -16.45 -7.07 -4.60
C PRO A 264 -17.46 -7.87 -3.75
N TYR A 265 -18.20 -8.71 -4.43
CA TYR A 265 -18.93 -9.78 -3.75
C TYR A 265 -17.95 -10.76 -3.09
N LYS A 266 -18.18 -11.05 -1.82
CA LYS A 266 -17.44 -12.09 -1.09
C LYS A 266 -18.37 -13.26 -0.81
N ARG A 267 -18.12 -14.40 -1.47
CA ARG A 267 -18.93 -15.60 -1.27
C ARG A 267 -18.85 -16.05 0.18
N PRO A 268 -19.99 -16.28 0.88
CA PRO A 268 -19.96 -16.88 2.21
C PRO A 268 -19.28 -18.25 2.20
N MET A 269 -18.37 -18.48 3.15
CA MET A 269 -17.69 -19.77 3.32
C MET A 269 -18.58 -20.75 4.11
N THR A 270 -19.75 -21.07 3.56
CA THR A 270 -20.67 -22.05 4.15
C THR A 270 -20.51 -23.38 3.42
N LYS A 271 -20.51 -24.48 4.17
CA LYS A 271 -20.51 -25.86 3.64
C LYS A 271 -21.65 -26.04 2.63
N ASP A 272 -21.36 -26.71 1.52
CA ASP A 272 -22.39 -26.97 0.50
C ASP A 272 -23.55 -27.77 1.09
N GLY A 273 -24.78 -27.40 0.71
CA GLY A 273 -26.00 -27.97 1.23
C GLY A 273 -26.52 -27.39 2.54
N PHE A 274 -25.73 -26.46 3.18
CA PHE A 274 -26.14 -25.76 4.40
C PHE A 274 -26.70 -24.38 4.10
N PHE A 275 -27.66 -23.94 4.92
CA PHE A 275 -28.14 -22.55 4.92
C PHE A 275 -27.02 -21.55 5.08
N LYS A 276 -27.04 -20.55 4.22
CA LYS A 276 -26.05 -19.47 4.20
C LYS A 276 -26.46 -18.35 5.16
N LYS A 277 -25.55 -17.42 5.43
CA LYS A 277 -25.79 -16.30 6.35
C LYS A 277 -27.05 -15.50 5.98
N TYR A 278 -27.30 -15.28 4.70
CA TYR A 278 -28.45 -14.52 4.20
C TYR A 278 -29.79 -15.27 4.28
N ASP A 279 -29.80 -16.59 4.57
CA ASP A 279 -31.02 -17.34 4.85
C ASP A 279 -31.54 -17.12 6.28
N PHE A 280 -30.75 -16.44 7.12
CA PHE A 280 -31.10 -16.04 8.47
C PHE A 280 -31.34 -14.53 8.47
N VAL A 281 -32.53 -14.10 8.91
CA VAL A 281 -32.94 -12.71 8.91
C VAL A 281 -32.73 -12.10 10.30
N TYR A 282 -31.95 -11.01 10.38
CA TYR A 282 -31.80 -10.25 11.62
C TYR A 282 -32.96 -9.27 11.77
N ASP A 283 -33.62 -9.33 12.92
CA ASP A 283 -34.65 -8.39 13.35
C ASP A 283 -34.02 -7.37 14.30
N GLU A 284 -33.89 -6.14 13.84
CA GLU A 284 -33.25 -5.06 14.60
C GLU A 284 -34.10 -4.59 15.77
N TYR A 285 -35.44 -4.67 15.63
CA TYR A 285 -36.35 -4.19 16.69
C TYR A 285 -36.34 -5.13 17.89
N PHE A 286 -36.35 -6.44 17.67
CA PHE A 286 -36.31 -7.46 18.73
C PHE A 286 -34.91 -7.91 19.09
N ASP A 287 -33.89 -7.43 18.39
CA ASP A 287 -32.47 -7.88 18.50
C ASP A 287 -32.36 -9.41 18.53
N CYS A 288 -32.97 -10.05 17.54
CA CYS A 288 -32.93 -11.50 17.38
C CYS A 288 -32.68 -11.89 15.92
N VAL A 289 -32.40 -13.17 15.68
CA VAL A 289 -32.22 -13.71 14.33
C VAL A 289 -33.31 -14.75 14.07
N LEU A 290 -34.04 -14.58 12.99
CA LEU A 290 -35.02 -15.57 12.52
C LEU A 290 -34.34 -16.59 11.59
N CYS A 291 -34.56 -17.88 11.88
CA CYS A 291 -34.06 -18.95 11.01
C CYS A 291 -35.04 -19.24 9.87
N PRO A 292 -34.63 -20.01 8.82
CA PRO A 292 -35.53 -20.40 7.71
C PRO A 292 -36.81 -21.13 8.11
N ASN A 293 -36.89 -21.67 9.32
CA ASN A 293 -38.10 -22.27 9.89
C ASN A 293 -38.86 -21.28 10.82
N ASN A 294 -38.65 -19.98 10.66
CA ASN A 294 -39.27 -18.90 11.42
C ASN A 294 -39.17 -19.07 12.97
N GLN A 295 -38.08 -19.67 13.43
CA GLN A 295 -37.78 -19.77 14.87
C GLN A 295 -36.74 -18.73 15.25
N GLU A 296 -36.92 -18.16 16.44
CA GLU A 296 -36.04 -17.12 16.99
C GLU A 296 -34.72 -17.73 17.48
N LEU A 297 -33.62 -17.07 17.16
CA LEU A 297 -32.32 -17.23 17.80
C LEU A 297 -32.08 -15.97 18.64
N SER A 298 -32.04 -16.15 19.95
CA SER A 298 -31.91 -15.04 20.89
C SER A 298 -30.44 -14.70 21.14
N TYR A 299 -30.17 -13.43 21.47
CA TYR A 299 -28.82 -12.97 21.84
C TYR A 299 -28.28 -13.80 23.01
N SER A 300 -27.06 -14.26 22.89
CA SER A 300 -26.35 -15.03 23.91
C SER A 300 -25.19 -14.25 24.54
N THR A 301 -24.33 -13.72 23.73
CA THR A 301 -23.13 -12.98 24.18
C THR A 301 -22.48 -12.24 23.03
N THR A 302 -21.63 -11.26 23.34
CA THR A 302 -20.68 -10.66 22.39
C THR A 302 -19.28 -11.11 22.76
N ASN A 303 -18.58 -11.70 21.80
CA ASN A 303 -17.23 -12.23 22.01
C ASN A 303 -16.13 -11.15 21.88
N ARG A 304 -14.87 -11.51 22.14
CA ARG A 304 -13.71 -10.60 22.10
C ARG A 304 -13.38 -10.03 20.70
N ASP A 305 -13.87 -10.68 19.67
CA ASP A 305 -13.70 -10.22 18.28
C ASP A 305 -14.84 -9.31 17.81
N GLY A 306 -15.77 -8.93 18.71
CA GLY A 306 -16.89 -8.05 18.41
C GLY A 306 -18.08 -8.74 17.74
N TYR A 307 -18.15 -10.07 17.77
CA TYR A 307 -19.31 -10.78 17.22
C TYR A 307 -20.34 -11.05 18.30
N ARG A 308 -21.57 -10.55 18.10
CA ARG A 308 -22.77 -10.98 18.80
C ARG A 308 -23.11 -12.39 18.38
N GLU A 309 -23.36 -13.30 19.32
CA GLU A 309 -23.76 -14.68 19.08
C GLU A 309 -25.25 -14.82 19.39
N TYR A 310 -26.03 -15.23 18.40
CA TYR A 310 -27.44 -15.57 18.52
C TYR A 310 -27.60 -17.08 18.48
N LYS A 311 -28.29 -17.65 19.48
CA LYS A 311 -28.41 -19.12 19.64
C LYS A 311 -29.85 -19.55 19.62
N SER A 312 -30.09 -20.65 18.88
CA SER A 312 -31.42 -21.30 18.82
C SER A 312 -31.68 -22.13 20.10
N ASP A 313 -32.96 -22.38 20.40
CA ASP A 313 -33.37 -23.35 21.44
C ASP A 313 -33.10 -24.78 20.94
N PRO A 314 -32.23 -25.55 21.62
CA PRO A 314 -31.97 -26.96 21.26
C PRO A 314 -33.19 -27.85 21.24
N ARG A 315 -34.19 -27.55 22.09
CA ARG A 315 -35.43 -28.33 22.18
C ARG A 315 -36.26 -28.22 20.90
N ILE A 316 -36.35 -27.02 20.33
CA ILE A 316 -37.05 -26.76 19.07
C ILE A 316 -36.24 -27.34 17.92
N CYS A 317 -34.94 -27.16 17.89
CA CYS A 317 -34.07 -27.62 16.81
C CYS A 317 -33.91 -29.13 16.75
N LYS A 318 -34.15 -29.86 17.86
CA LYS A 318 -34.08 -31.33 17.90
C LYS A 318 -34.99 -31.97 16.91
N ASP A 319 -36.23 -31.47 16.83
CA ASP A 319 -37.30 -32.01 15.99
C ASP A 319 -37.54 -31.20 14.71
N CYS A 320 -36.65 -30.29 14.37
CA CYS A 320 -36.75 -29.40 13.22
C CYS A 320 -36.54 -30.17 11.90
N PRO A 321 -37.45 -30.09 10.93
CA PRO A 321 -37.36 -30.79 9.66
C PRO A 321 -36.19 -30.30 8.79
N MET A 322 -35.72 -29.06 9.03
CA MET A 322 -34.62 -28.44 8.28
C MET A 322 -33.25 -28.61 8.96
N ARG A 323 -33.18 -29.36 10.08
CA ARG A 323 -31.96 -29.51 10.88
C ARG A 323 -30.75 -29.98 10.06
N SER A 324 -30.96 -30.95 9.16
CA SER A 324 -29.90 -31.54 8.33
C SER A 324 -29.18 -30.51 7.43
N LYS A 325 -29.90 -29.44 7.04
CA LYS A 325 -29.38 -28.32 6.24
C LYS A 325 -28.93 -27.14 7.10
N CYS A 326 -29.14 -27.19 8.43
CA CYS A 326 -28.92 -26.08 9.34
C CYS A 326 -27.70 -26.27 10.22
N THR A 327 -27.61 -27.40 10.95
CA THR A 327 -26.54 -27.64 11.93
C THR A 327 -26.19 -29.12 12.11
N GLU A 328 -24.90 -29.41 12.23
CA GLU A 328 -24.37 -30.73 12.61
C GLU A 328 -24.04 -30.80 14.12
N SER A 329 -24.42 -29.78 14.90
CA SER A 329 -24.16 -29.75 16.34
C SER A 329 -24.81 -30.92 17.04
N LYS A 330 -24.02 -31.65 17.87
CA LYS A 330 -24.54 -32.72 18.74
C LYS A 330 -25.59 -32.20 19.73
N ALA A 331 -25.43 -30.96 20.16
CA ALA A 331 -26.36 -30.26 21.08
C ALA A 331 -27.60 -29.73 20.37
N CYS A 332 -27.81 -30.04 19.07
CA CYS A 332 -28.94 -29.54 18.27
C CYS A 332 -29.10 -28.01 18.30
N GLN A 333 -28.02 -27.27 18.47
CA GLN A 333 -28.06 -25.81 18.57
C GLN A 333 -27.37 -25.17 17.35
N LYS A 334 -28.02 -24.18 16.75
CA LYS A 334 -27.45 -23.29 15.72
C LYS A 334 -27.00 -22.01 16.38
N THR A 335 -25.77 -21.59 16.06
CA THR A 335 -25.28 -20.26 16.40
C THR A 335 -25.10 -19.47 15.12
N VAL A 336 -25.65 -18.26 15.10
CA VAL A 336 -25.43 -17.25 14.04
C VAL A 336 -24.69 -16.09 14.67
N THR A 337 -23.68 -15.59 13.98
CA THR A 337 -22.87 -14.47 14.47
C THR A 337 -23.08 -13.22 13.64
N ARG A 338 -23.22 -12.07 14.29
CA ARG A 338 -23.33 -10.74 13.69
C ARG A 338 -22.30 -9.81 14.34
N HIS A 339 -21.43 -9.19 13.55
CA HIS A 339 -20.45 -8.24 14.10
C HIS A 339 -21.18 -6.98 14.60
N ILE A 340 -20.68 -6.32 15.66
CA ILE A 340 -21.26 -5.05 16.14
C ILE A 340 -21.27 -3.96 15.07
N TRP A 341 -20.32 -4.04 14.11
CA TRP A 341 -20.23 -3.16 12.94
C TRP A 341 -20.79 -3.82 11.66
N GLU A 342 -21.71 -4.76 11.77
CA GLU A 342 -22.28 -5.44 10.58
C GLU A 342 -23.08 -4.48 9.71
N SER A 343 -23.70 -3.46 10.27
CA SER A 343 -24.42 -2.44 9.51
C SER A 343 -23.54 -1.73 8.46
N TYR A 344 -22.27 -1.53 8.75
CA TYR A 344 -21.32 -1.01 7.77
C TYR A 344 -21.02 -2.01 6.65
N MET A 345 -21.03 -3.29 6.95
CA MET A 345 -20.86 -4.34 5.92
C MET A 345 -22.09 -4.43 5.03
N GLU A 346 -23.30 -4.29 5.59
CA GLU A 346 -24.57 -4.27 4.86
C GLU A 346 -24.64 -3.03 3.96
N LEU A 347 -24.31 -1.86 4.48
CA LEU A 347 -24.25 -0.62 3.70
C LEU A 347 -23.22 -0.70 2.56
N ALA A 348 -22.06 -1.31 2.80
CA ALA A 348 -21.07 -1.55 1.74
C ALA A 348 -21.57 -2.52 0.66
N GLU A 349 -22.43 -3.48 1.04
CA GLU A 349 -23.10 -4.38 0.10
C GLU A 349 -24.17 -3.64 -0.73
N ASP A 350 -24.92 -2.72 -0.13
CA ASP A 350 -25.89 -1.87 -0.84
C ASP A 350 -25.20 -0.99 -1.87
N TYR A 351 -24.08 -0.35 -1.49
CA TYR A 351 -23.26 0.41 -2.45
C TYR A 351 -22.78 -0.45 -3.61
N ARG A 352 -22.43 -1.71 -3.39
CA ARG A 352 -22.02 -2.65 -4.45
C ARG A 352 -23.10 -2.86 -5.50
N HIS A 353 -24.37 -2.78 -5.13
CA HIS A 353 -25.51 -2.90 -6.07
C HIS A 353 -25.80 -1.60 -6.84
N THR A 354 -25.26 -0.47 -6.41
CA THR A 354 -25.36 0.80 -7.11
C THR A 354 -24.48 0.78 -8.37
N PRO A 355 -25.04 1.06 -9.57
CA PRO A 355 -24.31 0.98 -10.83
C PRO A 355 -23.00 1.79 -10.84
N GLU A 356 -23.03 3.02 -10.34
CA GLU A 356 -21.87 3.91 -10.30
C GLU A 356 -20.69 3.28 -9.55
N TYR A 357 -20.91 2.78 -8.33
CA TYR A 357 -19.83 2.22 -7.51
C TYR A 357 -19.35 0.85 -8.01
N ARG A 358 -20.25 0.09 -8.63
CA ARG A 358 -19.89 -1.13 -9.34
C ARG A 358 -18.97 -0.84 -10.52
N ASP A 359 -19.20 0.22 -11.25
CA ASP A 359 -18.36 0.61 -12.38
C ASP A 359 -17.01 1.18 -11.91
N ILE A 360 -16.96 1.94 -10.83
CA ILE A 360 -15.69 2.31 -10.17
C ILE A 360 -14.89 1.06 -9.78
N TYR A 361 -15.53 0.06 -9.18
CA TYR A 361 -14.82 -1.18 -8.80
C TYR A 361 -14.19 -1.90 -10.00
N LYS A 362 -14.84 -1.92 -11.17
CA LYS A 362 -14.32 -2.54 -12.41
C LYS A 362 -13.02 -1.87 -12.89
N LEU A 363 -12.85 -0.59 -12.63
CA LEU A 363 -11.64 0.14 -13.02
C LEU A 363 -10.37 -0.35 -12.31
N ARG A 364 -10.47 -1.20 -11.27
CA ARG A 364 -9.29 -1.73 -10.57
C ARG A 364 -8.31 -2.45 -11.50
N SER A 365 -8.81 -3.20 -12.49
CA SER A 365 -7.96 -3.90 -13.48
C SER A 365 -7.17 -2.94 -14.36
N GLU A 366 -7.73 -1.76 -14.64
CA GLU A 366 -7.10 -0.73 -15.47
C GLU A 366 -6.28 0.29 -14.66
N THR A 367 -6.42 0.27 -13.34
CA THR A 367 -5.78 1.20 -12.40
C THR A 367 -4.71 0.49 -11.57
N ILE A 368 -5.01 0.10 -10.34
CA ILE A 368 -4.02 -0.40 -9.39
C ILE A 368 -3.32 -1.70 -9.86
N GLU A 369 -4.04 -2.61 -10.51
CA GLU A 369 -3.43 -3.83 -11.03
C GLU A 369 -2.43 -3.51 -12.16
N ARG A 370 -2.76 -2.53 -13.02
CA ARG A 370 -1.86 -2.04 -14.05
C ARG A 370 -0.65 -1.30 -13.48
N VAL A 371 -0.84 -0.51 -12.42
CA VAL A 371 0.26 0.13 -11.69
C VAL A 371 1.25 -0.93 -11.21
N PHE A 372 0.77 -2.02 -10.61
CA PHE A 372 1.64 -3.11 -10.17
C PHE A 372 2.31 -3.87 -11.30
N ALA A 373 1.60 -4.10 -12.40
CA ALA A 373 2.19 -4.71 -13.59
C ALA A 373 3.33 -3.85 -14.14
N ASP A 374 3.09 -2.55 -14.31
CA ASP A 374 4.11 -1.60 -14.80
C ASP A 374 5.30 -1.49 -13.83
N ALA A 375 5.07 -1.42 -12.52
CA ALA A 375 6.13 -1.38 -11.52
C ALA A 375 7.03 -2.63 -11.58
N LYS A 376 6.43 -3.82 -11.72
CA LYS A 376 7.16 -5.09 -11.78
C LYS A 376 7.88 -5.33 -13.09
N GLU A 377 7.24 -5.03 -14.23
CA GLU A 377 7.77 -5.36 -15.56
C GLU A 377 8.67 -4.26 -16.13
N LYS A 378 8.33 -3.00 -15.90
CA LYS A 378 9.03 -1.85 -16.51
C LYS A 378 10.01 -1.14 -15.58
N HIS A 379 9.82 -1.31 -14.25
CA HIS A 379 10.59 -0.57 -13.23
C HIS A 379 11.33 -1.50 -12.25
N ALA A 380 11.49 -2.78 -12.61
CA ALA A 380 12.23 -3.81 -11.86
C ALA A 380 11.79 -4.04 -10.41
N MET A 381 10.55 -3.67 -10.03
CA MET A 381 10.05 -3.78 -8.65
C MET A 381 9.66 -5.22 -8.24
N ARG A 382 9.84 -6.23 -9.12
CA ARG A 382 9.57 -7.64 -8.79
C ARG A 382 10.48 -8.18 -7.69
N TYR A 383 11.72 -7.68 -7.63
CA TYR A 383 12.75 -8.09 -6.68
C TYR A 383 13.46 -6.87 -6.10
N THR A 384 13.87 -6.95 -4.83
CA THR A 384 14.83 -5.99 -4.27
C THR A 384 16.19 -6.65 -4.07
N GLN A 385 17.26 -5.91 -4.31
CA GLN A 385 18.62 -6.27 -3.94
C GLN A 385 19.02 -5.64 -2.58
N LEU A 386 18.23 -4.69 -2.12
CA LEU A 386 18.42 -4.01 -0.85
C LEU A 386 17.88 -4.87 0.30
N ARG A 387 18.38 -4.62 1.49
CA ARG A 387 17.96 -5.27 2.74
C ARG A 387 17.63 -4.21 3.76
N GLY A 388 16.68 -4.52 4.63
CA GLY A 388 16.15 -3.59 5.62
C GLY A 388 15.02 -2.72 5.06
N LEU A 389 14.00 -2.50 5.91
CA LEU A 389 12.75 -1.83 5.56
C LEU A 389 13.00 -0.44 4.95
N GLN A 390 13.82 0.38 5.62
CA GLN A 390 14.12 1.75 5.21
C GLN A 390 14.76 1.85 3.81
N ARG A 391 15.69 0.94 3.48
CA ARG A 391 16.34 0.94 2.15
C ARG A 391 15.41 0.47 1.05
N VAL A 392 14.55 -0.50 1.37
CA VAL A 392 13.53 -0.98 0.42
C VAL A 392 12.46 0.10 0.23
N GLU A 393 12.08 0.82 1.27
CA GLU A 393 11.17 1.96 1.20
C GLU A 393 11.72 3.06 0.28
N MET A 394 12.98 3.44 0.43
CA MET A 394 13.68 4.36 -0.49
C MET A 394 13.61 3.86 -1.94
N GLN A 395 13.85 2.57 -2.19
CA GLN A 395 13.75 2.00 -3.54
C GLN A 395 12.35 2.15 -4.11
N ILE A 396 11.31 1.85 -3.32
CA ILE A 396 9.90 1.91 -3.77
C ILE A 396 9.49 3.35 -3.99
N THR A 397 9.85 4.27 -3.08
CA THR A 397 9.59 5.70 -3.21
C THR A 397 10.14 6.24 -4.52
N LEU A 398 11.39 5.92 -4.84
CA LEU A 398 12.03 6.34 -6.10
C LEU A 398 11.40 5.67 -7.32
N THR A 399 11.03 4.39 -7.22
CA THR A 399 10.34 3.69 -8.30
C THR A 399 9.01 4.38 -8.62
N TYR A 400 8.20 4.66 -7.60
CA TYR A 400 6.90 5.31 -7.74
C TYR A 400 7.03 6.77 -8.19
N ALA A 401 8.03 7.50 -7.68
CA ALA A 401 8.36 8.83 -8.18
C ALA A 401 8.69 8.81 -9.68
N CYS A 402 9.50 7.85 -10.13
CA CYS A 402 9.83 7.67 -11.54
C CYS A 402 8.63 7.28 -12.41
N MET A 403 7.71 6.46 -11.90
CA MET A 403 6.47 6.11 -12.59
C MET A 403 5.59 7.35 -12.79
N ASN A 404 5.38 8.12 -11.72
CA ASN A 404 4.63 9.37 -11.78
C ASN A 404 5.30 10.40 -12.71
N LEU A 405 6.62 10.57 -12.62
CA LEU A 405 7.40 11.47 -13.48
C LEU A 405 7.27 11.13 -14.96
N LYS A 406 7.39 9.84 -15.31
CA LYS A 406 7.24 9.36 -16.69
C LYS A 406 5.85 9.65 -17.24
N LYS A 407 4.82 9.45 -16.43
CA LYS A 407 3.44 9.74 -16.77
C LYS A 407 3.21 11.24 -16.92
N LEU A 408 3.65 12.05 -15.95
CA LEU A 408 3.59 13.50 -15.96
C LEU A 408 4.22 14.07 -17.23
N ALA A 409 5.45 13.67 -17.57
CA ALA A 409 6.15 14.11 -18.77
C ALA A 409 5.39 13.72 -20.06
N THR A 410 4.83 12.51 -20.11
CA THR A 410 4.03 12.04 -21.25
C THR A 410 2.76 12.87 -21.42
N TRP A 411 2.06 13.17 -20.32
CA TRP A 411 0.82 13.94 -20.37
C TRP A 411 1.07 15.42 -20.68
N LYS A 412 2.10 16.04 -20.07
CA LYS A 412 2.52 17.40 -20.44
C LYS A 412 2.81 17.52 -21.93
N ARG A 413 3.51 16.53 -22.50
CA ARG A 413 3.79 16.51 -23.96
C ARG A 413 2.50 16.37 -24.78
N ARG A 414 1.59 15.47 -24.40
CA ARG A 414 0.30 15.29 -25.12
C ARG A 414 -0.59 16.51 -25.07
N LYS A 415 -0.51 17.29 -23.98
CA LYS A 415 -1.24 18.56 -23.83
C LYS A 415 -0.51 19.76 -24.44
N GLY A 416 0.63 19.56 -25.12
CA GLY A 416 1.41 20.65 -25.73
C GLY A 416 2.13 21.55 -24.72
N MET A 417 2.20 21.15 -23.45
CA MET A 417 2.90 21.89 -22.38
C MET A 417 4.42 21.74 -22.43
N LEU A 418 4.91 20.77 -23.19
CA LEU A 418 6.34 20.55 -23.45
C LEU A 418 6.58 20.52 -24.96
N PRO A 419 7.70 21.09 -25.45
CA PRO A 419 8.05 21.03 -26.87
C PRO A 419 8.21 19.57 -27.32
N SER A 420 7.86 19.29 -28.56
CA SER A 420 8.11 17.98 -29.14
C SER A 420 9.62 17.70 -29.16
N PRO A 421 10.07 16.42 -29.11
CA PRO A 421 11.50 16.09 -29.23
C PRO A 421 12.16 16.73 -30.44
N PHE A 422 11.44 16.84 -31.54
CA PHE A 422 11.91 17.50 -32.77
C PHE A 422 12.06 19.02 -32.60
N GLN A 423 11.07 19.69 -31.99
CA GLN A 423 11.14 21.13 -31.71
C GLN A 423 12.27 21.45 -30.71
N HIS A 424 12.46 20.60 -29.71
CA HIS A 424 13.57 20.75 -28.76
C HIS A 424 14.93 20.59 -29.45
N PHE A 425 15.07 19.59 -30.31
CA PHE A 425 16.28 19.34 -31.11
C PHE A 425 16.58 20.51 -32.07
N VAL A 426 15.57 21.00 -32.81
CA VAL A 426 15.70 22.16 -33.66
C VAL A 426 16.06 23.43 -32.88
N GLY A 427 15.44 23.62 -31.70
CA GLY A 427 15.77 24.72 -30.80
C GLY A 427 17.22 24.69 -30.31
N GLN A 428 17.75 23.52 -30.00
CA GLN A 428 19.15 23.35 -29.59
C GLN A 428 20.10 23.61 -30.77
N ILE A 429 19.82 23.06 -31.95
CA ILE A 429 20.63 23.35 -33.18
C ILE A 429 20.64 24.85 -33.44
N THR A 430 19.48 25.50 -33.37
CA THR A 430 19.37 26.95 -33.61
C THR A 430 20.17 27.73 -32.59
N TYR A 431 20.18 27.32 -31.34
CA TYR A 431 20.97 27.90 -30.25
C TYR A 431 22.49 27.73 -30.51
N PHE A 432 22.93 26.52 -30.86
CA PHE A 432 24.34 26.27 -31.25
C PHE A 432 24.79 27.08 -32.45
N ILE A 433 23.95 27.18 -33.49
CA ILE A 433 24.24 28.01 -34.68
C ILE A 433 24.38 29.49 -34.28
N LYS A 434 23.46 29.99 -33.42
CA LYS A 434 23.57 31.38 -32.92
C LYS A 434 24.86 31.62 -32.12
N LEU A 435 25.23 30.71 -31.24
CA LEU A 435 26.47 30.80 -30.49
C LEU A 435 27.71 30.80 -31.39
N PHE A 436 27.71 29.94 -32.42
CA PHE A 436 28.79 29.86 -33.41
C PHE A 436 28.90 31.14 -34.24
N LEU A 437 27.78 31.72 -34.67
CA LEU A 437 27.77 32.97 -35.42
C LEU A 437 28.18 34.18 -34.59
N ILE A 438 27.80 34.23 -33.28
CA ILE A 438 28.19 35.29 -32.35
C ILE A 438 29.66 35.14 -31.99
N GLY A 439 30.16 33.91 -31.83
CA GLY A 439 31.60 33.64 -31.57
C GLY A 439 32.50 34.08 -32.71
N ASN A 440 32.07 33.90 -33.93
CA ASN A 440 32.84 34.35 -35.13
C ASN A 440 32.82 35.87 -35.36
N GLN A 441 31.78 36.58 -34.88
CA GLN A 441 31.79 38.05 -34.95
C GLN A 441 32.79 38.72 -33.99
N LYS A 442 33.19 38.03 -32.88
CA LYS A 442 34.22 38.52 -31.95
C LYS A 442 35.66 38.21 -32.46
N GLY A 443 35.81 37.33 -33.44
CA GLY A 443 37.11 36.97 -34.03
C GLY A 443 37.58 37.88 -35.17
N VAL A 444 36.73 38.74 -35.72
CA VAL A 444 37.08 39.62 -36.86
C VAL A 444 37.51 41.04 -36.45
N LEU A 445 37.51 41.35 -35.16
CA LEU A 445 37.89 42.69 -34.68
C LEU A 445 39.28 42.72 -33.99
N ARG A 446 40.22 41.90 -34.45
CA ARG A 446 41.63 42.00 -34.06
C ARG A 446 42.58 41.67 -35.21
N VAL A 447 42.46 42.36 -36.31
CA VAL A 447 43.57 42.62 -37.25
C VAL A 447 43.21 43.94 -37.99
N ALA A 448 43.59 45.03 -37.37
CA ALA A 448 43.99 46.30 -38.01
C ALA A 448 44.64 47.17 -36.93
#